data_645d0aa979c0c81d271cd443610974ae
#
_entry.id   645d0aa979c0c81d271cd443610974ae
#
_cell.length_a   1.000
_cell.length_b   1.000
_cell.length_c   1.000
_cell.angle_alpha   90.00
_cell.angle_beta   90.00
_cell.angle_gamma   90.00
#
_symmetry.space_group_name_H-M   'P 1'
#
loop_
_entity.id
_entity.type
_entity.pdbx_description
1 polymer ?
#
loop_
_entity_poly.entity_id
_entity_poly.type
_entity_poly.pdbx_seq_one_letter_code
_entity_poly.pdbx_strand_id
1 'polypeptide(L)'
;MTKNFKSRYFEDYNLDETINHSVPRTITSGDVSLYLATTGSRFSLNYSKDFAEKLGFKRQPLDDILVFHMVFGRTVPDLSLNAIANLGYADVRFCKPVFEGDTVSAISKIVGLKENSNGKTGTVYVLSLIHI
;
A
#
# COMPACT_ATOMS: atom_id res chain seq x y z
N MET A 1 -16.67 10.44 -13.50
CA MET A 1 -17.22 10.09 -12.18
C MET A 1 -16.49 10.88 -11.12
N THR A 2 -17.09 11.91 -10.58
CA THR A 2 -16.58 12.64 -9.42
C THR A 2 -16.86 11.78 -8.17
N LYS A 3 -15.87 11.03 -7.68
CA LYS A 3 -15.97 10.47 -6.33
C LYS A 3 -15.94 11.66 -5.36
N ASN A 4 -17.04 11.88 -4.67
CA ASN A 4 -17.01 12.71 -3.47
C ASN A 4 -16.16 11.97 -2.44
N PHE A 5 -14.92 12.42 -2.26
CA PHE A 5 -14.08 11.95 -1.17
C PHE A 5 -14.67 12.46 0.15
N LYS A 6 -15.55 11.67 0.72
CA LYS A 6 -16.04 11.92 2.06
C LYS A 6 -14.99 11.31 3.00
N SER A 7 -14.16 12.17 3.58
CA SER A 7 -13.24 11.74 4.64
C SER A 7 -14.05 11.10 5.78
N ARG A 8 -13.57 9.94 6.27
CA ARG A 8 -14.24 9.16 7.32
C ARG A 8 -13.63 9.47 8.67
N TYR A 9 -14.48 9.47 9.69
CA TYR A 9 -14.12 9.45 11.09
C TYR A 9 -14.33 8.04 11.66
N PHE A 10 -13.94 7.80 12.90
CA PHE A 10 -14.06 6.49 13.55
C PHE A 10 -15.49 5.94 13.50
N GLU A 11 -16.47 6.78 13.69
CA GLU A 11 -17.91 6.46 13.74
C GLU A 11 -18.47 6.03 12.37
N ASP A 12 -17.76 6.30 11.29
CA ASP A 12 -18.20 5.99 9.92
C ASP A 12 -17.78 4.56 9.49
N TYR A 13 -17.03 3.83 10.33
CA TYR A 13 -16.57 2.48 10.00
C TYR A 13 -17.45 1.41 10.60
N ASN A 14 -17.66 0.33 9.85
CA ASN A 14 -18.33 -0.85 10.32
C ASN A 14 -17.36 -2.05 10.34
N LEU A 15 -17.48 -2.89 11.38
CA LEU A 15 -16.74 -4.13 11.44
C LEU A 15 -17.11 -5.01 10.23
N ASP A 16 -16.13 -5.71 9.67
CA ASP A 16 -16.26 -6.55 8.46
C ASP A 16 -16.55 -5.78 7.16
N GLU A 17 -16.68 -4.47 7.18
CA GLU A 17 -16.81 -3.67 5.97
C GLU A 17 -15.61 -3.89 5.04
N THR A 18 -15.89 -4.07 3.74
CA THR A 18 -14.87 -4.16 2.69
C THR A 18 -14.86 -2.90 1.84
N ILE A 19 -13.70 -2.29 1.70
CA ILE A 19 -13.50 -1.05 0.96
C ILE A 19 -12.64 -1.36 -0.27
N ASN A 20 -13.20 -1.17 -1.45
CA ASN A 20 -12.46 -1.22 -2.70
C ASN A 20 -11.84 0.14 -2.97
N HIS A 21 -10.51 0.21 -2.92
CA HIS A 21 -9.81 1.46 -3.16
C HIS A 21 -9.86 1.83 -4.64
N SER A 22 -9.78 3.13 -4.87
CA SER A 22 -9.96 3.70 -6.20
C SER A 22 -8.91 3.23 -7.19
N VAL A 23 -9.02 3.72 -8.37
CA VAL A 23 -8.30 3.43 -9.61
C VAL A 23 -6.97 2.70 -9.43
N PRO A 24 -6.81 1.51 -10.04
CA PRO A 24 -5.53 0.81 -10.13
C PRO A 24 -4.43 1.72 -10.67
N ARG A 25 -3.20 1.49 -10.25
CA ARG A 25 -2.05 2.24 -10.73
C ARG A 25 -1.02 1.35 -11.41
N THR A 26 -0.65 1.71 -12.63
CA THR A 26 0.49 1.09 -13.34
C THR A 26 1.79 1.73 -12.83
N ILE A 27 2.75 0.87 -12.49
CA ILE A 27 4.08 1.29 -12.01
C ILE A 27 4.97 1.55 -13.23
N THR A 28 5.58 2.72 -13.26
CA THR A 28 6.43 3.17 -14.36
C THR A 28 7.91 3.07 -14.02
N SER A 29 8.78 3.07 -15.03
CA SER A 29 10.24 3.18 -14.85
C SER A 29 10.65 4.44 -14.09
N GLY A 30 9.90 5.53 -14.27
CA GLY A 30 10.12 6.78 -13.54
C GLY A 30 9.91 6.62 -12.03
N ASP A 31 8.85 5.91 -11.62
CA ASP A 31 8.59 5.61 -10.19
C ASP A 31 9.76 4.83 -9.59
N VAL A 32 10.24 3.81 -10.30
CA VAL A 32 11.33 2.95 -9.84
C VAL A 32 12.64 3.74 -9.72
N SER A 33 13.00 4.47 -10.76
CA SER A 33 14.24 5.27 -10.81
C SER A 33 14.27 6.33 -9.70
N LEU A 34 13.17 7.05 -9.52
CA LEU A 34 13.05 8.07 -8.48
C LEU A 34 13.16 7.46 -7.07
N TYR A 35 12.49 6.34 -6.85
CA TYR A 35 12.54 5.64 -5.55
C TYR A 35 13.96 5.17 -5.23
N LEU A 36 14.62 4.48 -6.15
CA LEU A 36 16.00 3.99 -5.96
C LEU A 36 16.97 5.13 -5.70
N ALA A 37 16.85 6.23 -6.45
CA ALA A 37 17.70 7.40 -6.28
C ALA A 37 17.50 8.09 -4.93
N THR A 38 16.25 8.22 -4.47
CA THR A 38 15.90 8.95 -3.23
C THR A 38 16.20 8.13 -1.98
N THR A 39 15.93 6.82 -2.02
CA THR A 39 16.12 5.95 -0.85
C THR A 39 17.53 5.39 -0.75
N GLY A 40 18.32 5.46 -1.83
CA GLY A 40 19.63 4.88 -1.89
C GLY A 40 19.63 3.34 -1.74
N SER A 41 18.55 2.68 -2.17
CA SER A 41 18.41 1.22 -2.11
C SER A 41 19.62 0.54 -2.75
N ARG A 42 20.22 -0.41 -2.05
CA ARG A 42 21.42 -1.15 -2.48
C ARG A 42 21.19 -2.64 -2.65
N PHE A 43 19.95 -3.09 -2.59
CA PHE A 43 19.64 -4.48 -2.82
C PHE A 43 19.72 -4.79 -4.31
N SER A 44 20.77 -5.47 -4.71
CA SER A 44 21.17 -5.66 -6.12
C SER A 44 20.08 -6.23 -7.01
N LEU A 45 19.17 -7.03 -6.46
CA LEU A 45 18.04 -7.59 -7.19
C LEU A 45 17.11 -6.50 -7.76
N ASN A 46 16.98 -5.36 -7.08
CA ASN A 46 16.05 -4.31 -7.44
C ASN A 46 16.64 -3.24 -8.38
N TYR A 47 17.97 -3.21 -8.58
CA TYR A 47 18.58 -2.20 -9.44
C TYR A 47 19.54 -2.75 -10.50
N SER A 48 19.85 -4.06 -10.49
CA SER A 48 20.72 -4.69 -11.47
C SER A 48 19.99 -5.75 -12.25
N LYS A 49 19.76 -5.48 -13.54
CA LYS A 49 19.13 -6.42 -14.47
C LYS A 49 19.95 -7.72 -14.56
N ASP A 50 21.27 -7.60 -14.75
CA ASP A 50 22.16 -8.75 -14.87
C ASP A 50 22.16 -9.63 -13.62
N PHE A 51 22.02 -9.03 -12.45
CA PHE A 51 21.93 -9.76 -11.19
C PHE A 51 20.58 -10.50 -11.10
N ALA A 52 19.49 -9.85 -11.46
CA ALA A 52 18.17 -10.47 -11.47
C ALA A 52 18.12 -11.66 -12.44
N GLU A 53 18.67 -11.52 -13.64
CA GLU A 53 18.75 -12.59 -14.65
C GLU A 53 19.57 -13.79 -14.15
N LYS A 54 20.70 -13.55 -13.46
CA LYS A 54 21.51 -14.62 -12.84
C LYS A 54 20.77 -15.39 -11.75
N LEU A 55 19.78 -14.75 -11.09
CA LEU A 55 18.89 -15.38 -10.12
C LEU A 55 17.66 -16.03 -10.75
N GLY A 56 17.52 -16.01 -12.08
CA GLY A 56 16.43 -16.66 -12.80
C GLY A 56 15.20 -15.80 -13.02
N PHE A 57 15.26 -14.51 -12.71
CA PHE A 57 14.15 -13.59 -13.02
C PHE A 57 14.24 -13.14 -14.50
N LYS A 58 13.11 -13.13 -15.19
CA LYS A 58 13.04 -12.60 -16.57
C LYS A 58 13.15 -11.08 -16.65
N ARG A 59 12.82 -10.40 -15.59
CA ARG A 59 12.87 -8.94 -15.43
C ARG A 59 13.32 -8.62 -14.01
N GLN A 60 13.87 -7.45 -13.83
CA GLN A 60 14.23 -6.92 -12.51
C GLN A 60 12.95 -6.68 -11.68
N PRO A 61 12.77 -7.35 -10.53
CA PRO A 61 11.65 -7.07 -9.65
C PRO A 61 11.83 -5.71 -8.96
N LEU A 62 10.72 -5.11 -8.56
CA LEU A 62 10.70 -3.87 -7.83
C LEU A 62 11.07 -4.08 -6.36
N ASP A 63 11.48 -2.99 -5.72
CA ASP A 63 11.58 -2.95 -4.26
C ASP A 63 10.18 -3.11 -3.65
N ASP A 64 10.02 -4.07 -2.76
CA ASP A 64 8.74 -4.40 -2.14
C ASP A 64 8.16 -3.22 -1.35
N ILE A 65 9.02 -2.40 -0.75
CA ILE A 65 8.59 -1.22 0.01
C ILE A 65 8.10 -0.11 -0.91
N LEU A 66 8.64 0.01 -2.13
CA LEU A 66 8.07 0.90 -3.15
C LEU A 66 6.62 0.50 -3.44
N VAL A 67 6.38 -0.79 -3.70
CA VAL A 67 5.04 -1.32 -3.98
C VAL A 67 4.11 -1.06 -2.79
N PHE A 68 4.58 -1.33 -1.58
CA PHE A 68 3.84 -1.04 -0.35
C PHE A 68 3.44 0.44 -0.26
N HIS A 69 4.37 1.38 -0.44
CA HIS A 69 4.10 2.82 -0.37
C HIS A 69 3.10 3.29 -1.44
N MET A 70 3.25 2.79 -2.67
CA MET A 70 2.35 3.17 -3.77
C MET A 70 0.92 2.72 -3.51
N VAL A 71 0.74 1.52 -2.97
CA VAL A 71 -0.59 0.99 -2.65
C VAL A 71 -1.15 1.61 -1.39
N PHE A 72 -0.34 1.74 -0.33
CA PHE A 72 -0.74 2.38 0.91
C PHE A 72 -1.23 3.82 0.68
N GLY A 73 -0.53 4.60 -0.13
CA GLY A 73 -0.97 5.95 -0.50
C GLY A 73 -2.35 5.98 -1.18
N ARG A 74 -2.76 4.88 -1.84
CA ARG A 74 -4.10 4.76 -2.45
C ARG A 74 -5.20 4.50 -1.45
N THR A 75 -4.89 3.93 -0.30
CA THR A 75 -5.88 3.65 0.75
C THR A 75 -6.22 4.91 1.57
N VAL A 76 -5.33 5.88 1.61
CA VAL A 76 -5.44 7.08 2.45
C VAL A 76 -6.75 7.85 2.25
N PRO A 77 -7.20 8.18 1.03
CA PRO A 77 -8.43 8.94 0.82
C PRO A 77 -9.69 8.25 1.37
N ASP A 78 -9.69 6.91 1.37
CA ASP A 78 -10.83 6.10 1.77
C ASP A 78 -10.76 5.66 3.25
N LEU A 79 -9.54 5.58 3.82
CA LEU A 79 -9.32 5.02 5.15
C LEU A 79 -8.78 6.01 6.18
N SER A 80 -7.79 6.83 5.83
CA SER A 80 -7.01 7.48 6.88
C SER A 80 -6.82 8.98 6.66
N LEU A 81 -7.59 9.61 5.78
CA LEU A 81 -7.43 11.03 5.50
C LEU A 81 -7.63 11.90 6.75
N ASN A 82 -8.53 11.51 7.65
CA ASN A 82 -8.79 12.18 8.93
C ASN A 82 -8.09 11.52 10.12
N ALA A 83 -7.22 10.54 9.89
CA ALA A 83 -6.51 9.89 11.00
C ALA A 83 -5.49 10.86 11.63
N ILE A 84 -5.42 10.83 12.95
CA ILE A 84 -4.45 11.62 13.71
C ILE A 84 -3.04 11.03 13.54
N ALA A 85 -2.94 9.69 13.50
CA ALA A 85 -1.68 8.98 13.36
C ALA A 85 -1.89 7.58 12.80
N ASN A 86 -0.88 7.07 12.10
CA ASN A 86 -0.75 5.66 11.80
C ASN A 86 0.02 5.01 12.95
N LEU A 87 -0.59 4.04 13.61
CA LEU A 87 -0.04 3.43 14.83
C LEU A 87 0.94 2.28 14.53
N GLY A 88 0.91 1.72 13.33
CA GLY A 88 1.83 0.65 12.95
C GLY A 88 1.28 -0.30 11.90
N TYR A 89 2.12 -1.26 11.56
CA TYR A 89 1.83 -2.35 10.64
C TYR A 89 2.18 -3.68 11.30
N ALA A 90 1.40 -4.71 11.04
CA ALA A 90 1.67 -6.07 11.49
C ALA A 90 1.47 -7.05 10.32
N ASP A 91 2.18 -8.17 10.36
CA ASP A 91 2.03 -9.28 9.40
C ASP A 91 2.15 -8.88 7.92
N VAL A 92 3.02 -7.91 7.61
CA VAL A 92 3.30 -7.53 6.22
C VAL A 92 3.98 -8.69 5.51
N ARG A 93 3.40 -9.14 4.39
CA ARG A 93 3.91 -10.26 3.57
C ARG A 93 3.94 -9.88 2.10
N PHE A 94 5.07 -10.08 1.46
CA PHE A 94 5.26 -9.90 0.03
C PHE A 94 5.19 -11.28 -0.64
N CYS A 95 4.04 -11.60 -1.23
CA CYS A 95 3.75 -12.96 -1.70
C CYS A 95 4.25 -13.23 -3.13
N LYS A 96 4.41 -12.18 -3.94
CA LYS A 96 4.84 -12.28 -5.34
C LYS A 96 5.66 -11.07 -5.73
N PRO A 97 6.71 -11.25 -6.56
CA PRO A 97 7.44 -10.12 -7.12
C PRO A 97 6.54 -9.28 -8.04
N VAL A 98 6.73 -7.97 -7.98
CA VAL A 98 6.08 -6.99 -8.85
C VAL A 98 7.13 -6.39 -9.77
N PHE A 99 6.74 -6.04 -10.99
CA PHE A 99 7.63 -5.55 -12.03
C PHE A 99 7.15 -4.22 -12.60
N GLU A 100 8.06 -3.49 -13.20
CA GLU A 100 7.72 -2.32 -14.01
C GLU A 100 6.66 -2.70 -15.06
N GLY A 101 5.65 -1.85 -15.23
CA GLY A 101 4.52 -2.07 -16.11
C GLY A 101 3.36 -2.84 -15.46
N ASP A 102 3.56 -3.46 -14.30
CA ASP A 102 2.46 -4.09 -13.57
C ASP A 102 1.51 -3.03 -13.01
N THR A 103 0.22 -3.39 -12.97
CA THR A 103 -0.83 -2.53 -12.42
C THR A 103 -1.27 -3.09 -11.06
N VAL A 104 -1.21 -2.25 -10.04
CA VAL A 104 -1.56 -2.63 -8.66
C VAL A 104 -2.87 -1.97 -8.22
N SER A 105 -3.66 -2.70 -7.45
CA SER A 105 -4.88 -2.24 -6.80
C SER A 105 -4.93 -2.73 -5.37
N ALA A 106 -5.83 -2.18 -4.57
CA ALA A 106 -5.99 -2.58 -3.17
C ALA A 106 -7.44 -2.72 -2.76
N ILE A 107 -7.66 -3.66 -1.86
CA ILE A 107 -8.91 -3.85 -1.12
C ILE A 107 -8.56 -3.88 0.35
N SER A 108 -9.35 -3.21 1.18
CA SER A 108 -9.16 -3.23 2.64
C SER A 108 -10.43 -3.73 3.33
N LYS A 109 -10.24 -4.53 4.37
CA LYS A 109 -11.31 -5.00 5.25
C LYS A 109 -11.10 -4.44 6.65
N ILE A 110 -12.15 -3.90 7.26
CA ILE A 110 -12.12 -3.48 8.67
C ILE A 110 -12.22 -4.73 9.55
N VAL A 111 -11.15 -5.02 10.27
CA VAL A 111 -11.05 -6.24 11.09
C VAL A 111 -11.15 -5.96 12.59
N GLY A 112 -11.16 -4.71 13.00
CA GLY A 112 -11.34 -4.33 14.39
C GLY A 112 -11.60 -2.84 14.56
N LEU A 113 -12.43 -2.52 15.54
CA LEU A 113 -12.73 -1.16 15.99
C LEU A 113 -12.58 -1.11 17.51
N LYS A 114 -11.85 -0.13 18.02
CA LYS A 114 -11.62 0.03 19.46
C LYS A 114 -11.72 1.50 19.84
N GLU A 115 -12.66 1.83 20.71
CA GLU A 115 -12.68 3.14 21.37
C GLU A 115 -11.48 3.28 22.31
N ASN A 116 -10.82 4.41 22.26
CA ASN A 116 -9.70 4.71 23.13
C ASN A 116 -10.20 5.24 24.48
N SER A 117 -9.42 5.01 25.54
CA SER A 117 -9.78 5.39 26.91
C SER A 117 -10.00 6.90 27.14
N ASN A 118 -9.56 7.73 26.19
CA ASN A 118 -9.78 9.18 26.25
C ASN A 118 -11.20 9.61 25.87
N GLY A 119 -12.05 8.69 25.36
CA GLY A 119 -13.42 8.95 24.92
C GLY A 119 -13.56 9.93 23.75
N LYS A 120 -12.46 10.23 23.04
CA LYS A 120 -12.43 11.23 21.96
C LYS A 120 -11.92 10.69 20.64
N THR A 121 -11.26 9.54 20.68
CA THR A 121 -10.65 8.91 19.50
C THR A 121 -10.89 7.41 19.50
N GLY A 122 -10.82 6.80 18.33
CA GLY A 122 -10.87 5.36 18.16
C GLY A 122 -9.73 4.84 17.29
N THR A 123 -9.41 3.56 17.43
CA THR A 123 -8.42 2.85 16.63
C THR A 123 -9.14 1.91 15.68
N VAL A 124 -8.81 2.02 14.39
CA VAL A 124 -9.34 1.15 13.33
C VAL A 124 -8.25 0.18 12.92
N TYR A 125 -8.54 -1.11 12.97
CA TYR A 125 -7.66 -2.18 12.50
C TYR A 125 -8.11 -2.62 11.11
N VAL A 126 -7.16 -2.64 10.18
CA VAL A 126 -7.45 -2.87 8.76
C VAL A 126 -6.56 -3.98 8.22
N LEU A 127 -7.16 -4.93 7.52
CA LEU A 127 -6.45 -5.89 6.68
C LEU A 127 -6.50 -5.39 5.23
N SER A 128 -5.35 -5.06 4.66
CA SER A 128 -5.26 -4.63 3.25
C SER A 128 -4.62 -5.71 2.40
N LEU A 129 -5.24 -6.00 1.26
CA LEU A 129 -4.76 -6.94 0.26
C LEU A 129 -4.39 -6.17 -1.01
N ILE A 130 -3.20 -6.45 -1.52
CA ILE A 130 -2.70 -5.87 -2.77
C ILE A 130 -2.89 -6.89 -3.88
N HIS A 131 -3.50 -6.47 -4.96
CA HIS A 131 -3.69 -7.24 -6.18
C HIS A 131 -2.81 -6.68 -7.30
N ILE A 132 -2.20 -7.59 -8.04
CA ILE A 132 -1.31 -7.29 -9.16
C ILE A 132 -2.03 -7.64 -10.46
#